data_8422cfbdf5bb33616411f08a4e2154b7
#
_entry.id   8422cfbdf5bb33616411f08a4e2154b7
#
_cell.length_a   1.000
_cell.length_b   1.000
_cell.length_c   1.000
_cell.angle_alpha   90.00
_cell.angle_beta   90.00
_cell.angle_gamma   90.00
#
_symmetry.space_group_name_H-M   'P 1'
#
loop_
_entity.id
_entity.type
_entity.pdbx_description
1 polymer ?
#
loop_
_entity_poly.entity_id
_entity_poly.type
_entity_poly.pdbx_seq_one_letter_code
_entity_poly.pdbx_strand_id
1 'polypeptide(L)'
;MVEGVKKESAKERILRVAADLFYREGIRAVGIDRIIMESGVAKASFYRNFATKDELIVAYLEYRHSLSIANVEHAKRKHPDSPIDQLNALVEGLAERMGKYENRGCPFLNTAVEFPDTDHPGYKKAVACREELWNIIEAIAQQAGARDPVELVAHIRMLSSGAIMISYMNRTSQSESFLGAARLLIERQFA
;
A
#
# COMPACT_ATOMS: atom_id res chain seq x y z
N MET A 1 -0.17 1.31 37.09
CA MET A 1 -1.47 1.58 36.44
C MET A 1 -1.46 0.79 35.15
N VAL A 2 -2.35 -0.20 35.02
CA VAL A 2 -2.47 -1.02 33.80
C VAL A 2 -3.21 -0.14 32.79
N GLU A 3 -2.52 0.30 31.72
CA GLU A 3 -3.20 0.96 30.60
C GLU A 3 -4.26 0.01 30.05
N GLY A 4 -5.51 0.43 30.17
CA GLY A 4 -6.64 -0.36 29.69
C GLY A 4 -6.54 -0.56 28.19
N VAL A 5 -6.38 -1.80 27.74
CA VAL A 5 -6.44 -2.19 26.32
C VAL A 5 -7.76 -1.66 25.76
N LYS A 6 -7.68 -0.63 24.91
CA LYS A 6 -8.86 -0.03 24.27
C LYS A 6 -9.58 -1.12 23.48
N LYS A 7 -10.80 -1.46 23.87
CA LYS A 7 -11.59 -2.50 23.19
C LYS A 7 -11.82 -2.09 21.73
N GLU A 8 -11.42 -2.96 20.81
CA GLU A 8 -11.59 -2.77 19.37
C GLU A 8 -13.06 -2.51 19.02
N SER A 9 -13.35 -1.41 18.35
CA SER A 9 -14.70 -1.05 17.91
C SER A 9 -15.23 -2.00 16.83
N ALA A 10 -16.55 -2.02 16.63
CA ALA A 10 -17.16 -2.80 15.55
C ALA A 10 -16.62 -2.38 14.15
N LYS A 11 -16.39 -1.09 13.93
CA LYS A 11 -15.83 -0.55 12.69
C LYS A 11 -14.41 -1.07 12.45
N GLU A 12 -13.57 -1.03 13.47
CA GLU A 12 -12.18 -1.52 13.38
C GLU A 12 -12.13 -3.03 13.10
N ARG A 13 -12.98 -3.83 13.77
CA ARG A 13 -13.08 -5.30 13.52
C ARG A 13 -13.52 -5.61 12.10
N ILE A 14 -14.56 -4.94 11.60
CA ILE A 14 -15.05 -5.10 10.22
C ILE A 14 -13.91 -4.77 9.24
N LEU A 15 -13.26 -3.63 9.41
CA LEU A 15 -12.21 -3.16 8.53
C LEU A 15 -10.99 -4.09 8.54
N ARG A 16 -10.56 -4.56 9.70
CA ARG A 16 -9.45 -5.50 9.84
C ARG A 16 -9.72 -6.83 9.11
N VAL A 17 -10.90 -7.41 9.32
CA VAL A 17 -11.31 -8.66 8.66
C VAL A 17 -11.44 -8.44 7.16
N ALA A 18 -12.09 -7.36 6.73
CA ALA A 18 -12.23 -7.05 5.32
C ALA A 18 -10.87 -6.81 4.65
N ALA A 19 -9.95 -6.12 5.32
CA ALA A 19 -8.62 -5.82 4.78
C ALA A 19 -7.77 -7.09 4.56
N ASP A 20 -7.88 -8.08 5.46
CA ASP A 20 -7.23 -9.37 5.30
C ASP A 20 -7.86 -10.18 4.15
N LEU A 21 -9.18 -10.33 4.15
CA LEU A 21 -9.90 -11.08 3.13
C LEU A 21 -9.74 -10.47 1.73
N PHE A 22 -9.93 -9.17 1.59
CA PHE A 22 -9.78 -8.45 0.32
C PHE A 22 -8.36 -8.57 -0.23
N TYR A 23 -7.37 -8.50 0.63
CA TYR A 23 -5.99 -8.64 0.20
C TYR A 23 -5.66 -10.06 -0.23
N ARG A 24 -6.10 -11.08 0.50
CA ARG A 24 -5.76 -12.49 0.20
C ARG A 24 -6.57 -13.09 -0.93
N GLU A 25 -7.85 -12.75 -1.04
CA GLU A 25 -8.77 -13.45 -1.93
C GLU A 25 -9.29 -12.59 -3.10
N GLY A 26 -9.15 -11.28 -2.99
CA GLY A 26 -9.70 -10.32 -3.93
C GLY A 26 -11.05 -9.77 -3.44
N ILE A 27 -11.31 -8.53 -3.82
CA ILE A 27 -12.47 -7.79 -3.31
C ILE A 27 -13.77 -8.39 -3.85
N ARG A 28 -13.79 -8.76 -5.15
CA ARG A 28 -15.00 -9.31 -5.78
C ARG A 28 -15.42 -10.65 -5.20
N ALA A 29 -14.46 -11.50 -4.86
CA ALA A 29 -14.71 -12.83 -4.33
C ALA A 29 -15.29 -12.82 -2.90
N VAL A 30 -15.06 -11.77 -2.13
CA VAL A 30 -15.45 -11.66 -0.72
C VAL A 30 -16.81 -11.00 -0.56
N GLY A 31 -17.81 -11.75 -0.09
CA GLY A 31 -19.15 -11.22 0.19
C GLY A 31 -19.28 -10.55 1.56
N ILE A 32 -20.23 -9.64 1.71
CA ILE A 32 -20.52 -8.93 2.97
C ILE A 32 -20.89 -9.91 4.09
N ASP A 33 -21.71 -10.92 3.82
CA ASP A 33 -22.15 -11.89 4.85
C ASP A 33 -20.97 -12.67 5.44
N ARG A 34 -19.94 -12.95 4.64
CA ARG A 34 -18.70 -13.58 5.12
C ARG A 34 -17.93 -12.63 6.05
N ILE A 35 -17.82 -11.35 5.69
CA ILE A 35 -17.15 -10.35 6.54
C ILE A 35 -17.89 -10.19 7.87
N ILE A 36 -19.23 -10.18 7.86
CA ILE A 36 -20.07 -10.13 9.07
C ILE A 36 -19.77 -11.35 9.95
N MET A 37 -19.77 -12.55 9.38
CA MET A 37 -19.50 -13.79 10.08
C MET A 37 -18.11 -13.79 10.72
N GLU A 38 -17.08 -13.48 9.96
CA GLU A 38 -15.69 -13.55 10.43
C GLU A 38 -15.34 -12.40 11.41
N SER A 39 -15.97 -11.23 11.28
CA SER A 39 -15.78 -10.12 12.21
C SER A 39 -16.55 -10.29 13.52
N GLY A 40 -17.51 -11.21 13.57
CA GLY A 40 -18.35 -11.44 14.75
C GLY A 40 -19.23 -10.25 15.12
N VAL A 41 -19.62 -9.41 14.16
CA VAL A 41 -20.52 -8.28 14.37
C VAL A 41 -21.96 -8.64 13.97
N ALA A 42 -22.95 -8.05 14.63
CA ALA A 42 -24.33 -8.19 14.17
C ALA A 42 -24.52 -7.50 12.81
N LYS A 43 -25.35 -8.07 11.93
CA LYS A 43 -25.65 -7.53 10.58
C LYS A 43 -26.08 -6.06 10.62
N ALA A 44 -26.93 -5.68 11.56
CA ALA A 44 -27.35 -4.30 11.75
C ALA A 44 -26.18 -3.37 12.17
N SER A 45 -25.19 -3.89 12.91
CA SER A 45 -24.00 -3.15 13.28
C SER A 45 -23.07 -2.95 12.08
N PHE A 46 -22.97 -3.94 11.18
CA PHE A 46 -22.24 -3.80 9.93
C PHE A 46 -22.79 -2.62 9.11
N TYR A 47 -24.08 -2.62 8.80
CA TYR A 47 -24.69 -1.58 7.96
C TYR A 47 -24.74 -0.19 8.60
N ARG A 48 -24.66 -0.09 9.94
CA ARG A 48 -24.47 1.21 10.61
C ARG A 48 -23.06 1.79 10.42
N ASN A 49 -22.06 0.94 10.19
CA ASN A 49 -20.67 1.37 10.00
C ASN A 49 -20.29 1.53 8.53
N PHE A 50 -20.87 0.69 7.66
CA PHE A 50 -20.63 0.69 6.22
C PHE A 50 -21.95 0.39 5.51
N ALA A 51 -22.57 1.40 4.92
CA ALA A 51 -23.86 1.25 4.26
C ALA A 51 -23.77 0.36 3.01
N THR A 52 -22.61 0.38 2.33
CA THR A 52 -22.36 -0.39 1.11
C THR A 52 -21.01 -1.12 1.16
N LYS A 53 -20.83 -2.10 0.28
CA LYS A 53 -19.52 -2.72 0.07
C LYS A 53 -18.50 -1.72 -0.47
N ASP A 54 -18.93 -0.77 -1.28
CA ASP A 54 -18.05 0.23 -1.87
C ASP A 54 -17.48 1.18 -0.83
N GLU A 55 -18.27 1.58 0.17
CA GLU A 55 -17.75 2.33 1.31
C GLU A 55 -16.69 1.55 2.09
N LEU A 56 -16.88 0.25 2.27
CA LEU A 56 -15.90 -0.61 2.92
C LEU A 56 -14.63 -0.78 2.05
N ILE A 57 -14.77 -0.84 0.71
CA ILE A 57 -13.63 -0.87 -0.21
C ILE A 57 -12.82 0.41 -0.09
N VAL A 58 -13.48 1.58 -0.08
CA VAL A 58 -12.81 2.87 0.10
C VAL A 58 -12.06 2.92 1.43
N ALA A 59 -12.71 2.51 2.53
CA ALA A 59 -12.07 2.46 3.85
C ALA A 59 -10.88 1.48 3.91
N TYR A 60 -10.97 0.34 3.22
CA TYR A 60 -9.85 -0.59 3.06
C TYR A 60 -8.65 0.07 2.37
N LEU A 61 -8.89 0.78 1.28
CA LEU A 61 -7.81 1.47 0.54
C LEU A 61 -7.20 2.60 1.37
N GLU A 62 -8.00 3.36 2.12
CA GLU A 62 -7.52 4.36 3.07
C GLU A 62 -6.65 3.75 4.17
N TYR A 63 -7.06 2.62 4.73
CA TYR A 63 -6.26 1.87 5.69
C TYR A 63 -4.93 1.41 5.08
N ARG A 64 -4.93 0.84 3.86
CA ARG A 64 -3.69 0.44 3.17
C ARG A 64 -2.80 1.65 2.85
N HIS A 65 -3.40 2.77 2.51
CA HIS A 65 -2.68 4.02 2.25
C HIS A 65 -2.03 4.56 3.53
N SER A 66 -2.76 4.58 4.65
CA SER A 66 -2.19 5.02 5.93
C SER A 66 -0.96 4.21 6.36
N LEU A 67 -0.93 2.90 6.08
CA LEU A 67 0.25 2.07 6.30
C LEU A 67 1.43 2.48 5.40
N SER A 68 1.15 2.86 4.15
CA SER A 68 2.19 3.33 3.22
C SER A 68 2.75 4.69 3.66
N ILE A 69 1.90 5.60 4.08
CA ILE A 69 2.31 6.91 4.64
C ILE A 69 3.11 6.72 5.93
N ALA A 70 2.69 5.81 6.81
CA ALA A 70 3.44 5.52 8.03
C ALA A 70 4.89 5.05 7.76
N ASN A 71 5.12 4.31 6.65
CA ASN A 71 6.46 3.92 6.22
C ASN A 71 7.28 5.13 5.74
N VAL A 72 6.65 6.08 5.02
CA VAL A 72 7.31 7.34 4.61
C VAL A 72 7.72 8.15 5.84
N GLU A 73 6.80 8.32 6.77
CA GLU A 73 7.07 9.06 8.02
C GLU A 73 8.12 8.35 8.88
N HIS A 74 8.18 7.03 8.86
CA HIS A 74 9.25 6.28 9.52
C HIS A 74 10.62 6.57 8.89
N ALA A 75 10.72 6.54 7.56
CA ALA A 75 11.95 6.87 6.84
C ALA A 75 12.43 8.30 7.14
N LYS A 76 11.51 9.28 7.14
CA LYS A 76 11.81 10.66 7.50
C LYS A 76 12.32 10.81 8.94
N ARG A 77 11.67 10.14 9.90
CA ARG A 77 12.12 10.16 11.31
C ARG A 77 13.46 9.50 11.53
N LYS A 78 13.76 8.44 10.77
CA LYS A 78 15.03 7.71 10.86
C LYS A 78 16.19 8.53 10.27
N HIS A 79 15.92 9.34 9.25
CA HIS A 79 16.92 10.12 8.52
C HIS A 79 16.46 11.59 8.36
N PRO A 80 16.30 12.37 9.46
CA PRO A 80 15.66 13.69 9.42
C PRO A 80 16.40 14.70 8.54
N ASP A 81 17.73 14.60 8.46
CA ASP A 81 18.60 15.56 7.78
C ASP A 81 19.14 15.05 6.44
N SER A 82 18.72 13.86 6.01
CA SER A 82 19.21 13.22 4.78
C SER A 82 18.08 12.70 3.90
N PRO A 83 17.53 13.53 2.99
CA PRO A 83 16.50 13.09 2.04
C PRO A 83 16.96 11.93 1.15
N ILE A 84 18.25 11.82 0.81
CA ILE A 84 18.78 10.70 0.06
C ILE A 84 18.69 9.38 0.85
N ASP A 85 18.97 9.42 2.15
CA ASP A 85 18.82 8.21 3.00
C ASP A 85 17.35 7.88 3.25
N GLN A 86 16.47 8.88 3.28
CA GLN A 86 15.01 8.64 3.30
C GLN A 86 14.58 7.88 2.02
N LEU A 87 15.06 8.31 0.85
CA LEU A 87 14.75 7.65 -0.43
C LEU A 87 15.27 6.21 -0.45
N ASN A 88 16.52 5.99 -0.01
CA ASN A 88 17.09 4.64 0.10
C ASN A 88 16.29 3.76 1.07
N ALA A 89 15.93 4.26 2.24
CA ALA A 89 15.12 3.53 3.21
C ALA A 89 13.72 3.16 2.66
N LEU A 90 13.11 4.03 1.84
CA LEU A 90 11.84 3.73 1.17
C LEU A 90 11.97 2.61 0.13
N VAL A 91 13.04 2.61 -0.65
CA VAL A 91 13.31 1.54 -1.62
C VAL A 91 13.61 0.22 -0.92
N GLU A 92 14.39 0.23 0.16
CA GLU A 92 14.64 -0.95 1.01
C GLU A 92 13.34 -1.50 1.60
N GLY A 93 12.50 -0.65 2.16
CA GLY A 93 11.19 -1.05 2.68
C GLY A 93 10.24 -1.61 1.60
N LEU A 94 10.35 -1.18 0.34
CA LEU A 94 9.64 -1.80 -0.79
C LEU A 94 10.18 -3.21 -1.05
N ALA A 95 11.51 -3.38 -1.10
CA ALA A 95 12.16 -4.66 -1.32
C ALA A 95 11.79 -5.68 -0.21
N GLU A 96 11.85 -5.28 1.05
CA GLU A 96 11.47 -6.12 2.18
C GLU A 96 10.03 -6.65 2.09
N ARG A 97 9.10 -5.80 1.65
CA ARG A 97 7.70 -6.22 1.46
C ARG A 97 7.53 -7.23 0.33
N MET A 98 8.34 -7.11 -0.74
CA MET A 98 8.34 -8.08 -1.84
C MET A 98 8.82 -9.46 -1.40
N GLY A 99 9.73 -9.52 -0.42
CA GLY A 99 10.27 -10.76 0.13
C GLY A 99 9.32 -11.55 1.02
N LYS A 100 8.19 -10.97 1.45
CA LYS A 100 7.25 -11.66 2.33
C LYS A 100 6.45 -12.71 1.55
N TYR A 101 6.40 -13.93 2.06
CA TYR A 101 5.76 -15.10 1.42
C TYR A 101 4.27 -14.88 1.07
N GLU A 102 3.56 -14.09 1.87
CA GLU A 102 2.13 -13.78 1.66
C GLU A 102 1.88 -12.58 0.75
N ASN A 103 2.90 -12.10 0.03
CA ASN A 103 2.76 -10.94 -0.84
C ASN A 103 1.87 -11.26 -2.05
N ARG A 104 0.63 -10.74 -2.05
CA ARG A 104 -0.32 -10.84 -3.17
C ARG A 104 -0.23 -9.64 -4.12
N GLY A 105 0.77 -8.83 -3.99
CA GLY A 105 0.96 -7.67 -4.85
C GLY A 105 0.55 -6.33 -4.23
N CYS A 106 0.34 -5.35 -5.07
CA CYS A 106 -0.07 -4.02 -4.65
C CYS A 106 -1.61 -3.94 -4.51
N PRO A 107 -2.15 -3.64 -3.32
CA PRO A 107 -3.60 -3.58 -3.12
C PRO A 107 -4.30 -2.56 -4.04
N PHE A 108 -3.65 -1.45 -4.35
CA PHE A 108 -4.19 -0.42 -5.23
C PHE A 108 -4.24 -0.88 -6.69
N LEU A 109 -3.19 -1.53 -7.20
CA LEU A 109 -3.19 -2.11 -8.54
C LEU A 109 -4.22 -3.23 -8.66
N ASN A 110 -4.28 -4.12 -7.67
CA ASN A 110 -5.25 -5.21 -7.64
C ASN A 110 -6.68 -4.66 -7.70
N THR A 111 -6.99 -3.62 -6.92
CA THR A 111 -8.32 -2.98 -6.95
C THR A 111 -8.61 -2.36 -8.30
N ALA A 112 -7.67 -1.65 -8.92
CA ALA A 112 -7.89 -1.04 -10.24
C ALA A 112 -8.13 -2.08 -11.34
N VAL A 113 -7.48 -3.26 -11.26
CA VAL A 113 -7.70 -4.38 -12.18
C VAL A 113 -9.05 -5.06 -11.93
N GLU A 114 -9.46 -5.24 -10.67
CA GLU A 114 -10.75 -5.84 -10.32
C GLU A 114 -11.93 -4.94 -10.70
N PHE A 115 -11.77 -3.63 -10.68
CA PHE A 115 -12.80 -2.63 -10.99
C PHE A 115 -12.31 -1.71 -12.13
N PRO A 116 -12.40 -2.17 -13.40
CA PRO A 116 -11.89 -1.39 -14.54
C PRO A 116 -12.75 -0.18 -14.89
N ASP A 117 -13.95 -0.06 -14.34
CA ASP A 117 -14.78 1.15 -14.45
C ASP A 117 -14.13 2.30 -13.69
N THR A 118 -13.69 3.32 -14.43
CA THR A 118 -13.02 4.50 -13.88
C THR A 118 -13.91 5.33 -12.97
N ASP A 119 -15.22 5.17 -13.06
CA ASP A 119 -16.19 5.85 -12.18
C ASP A 119 -16.43 5.10 -10.86
N HIS A 120 -16.03 3.85 -10.77
CA HIS A 120 -16.15 3.07 -9.55
C HIS A 120 -15.38 3.71 -8.36
N PRO A 121 -16.00 3.88 -7.16
CA PRO A 121 -15.35 4.54 -6.01
C PRO A 121 -14.03 3.89 -5.62
N GLY A 122 -13.94 2.55 -5.67
CA GLY A 122 -12.73 1.80 -5.38
C GLY A 122 -11.61 2.09 -6.38
N TYR A 123 -11.91 2.21 -7.68
CA TYR A 123 -10.93 2.58 -8.69
C TYR A 123 -10.38 3.98 -8.42
N LYS A 124 -11.28 4.98 -8.28
CA LYS A 124 -10.89 6.38 -8.00
C LYS A 124 -10.02 6.49 -6.75
N LYS A 125 -10.42 5.81 -5.67
CA LYS A 125 -9.63 5.81 -4.41
C LYS A 125 -8.28 5.13 -4.60
N ALA A 126 -8.21 4.00 -5.29
CA ALA A 126 -6.96 3.28 -5.51
C ALA A 126 -5.94 4.12 -6.30
N VAL A 127 -6.40 4.79 -7.37
CA VAL A 127 -5.58 5.69 -8.17
C VAL A 127 -5.11 6.88 -7.33
N ALA A 128 -6.03 7.57 -6.63
CA ALA A 128 -5.71 8.74 -5.81
C ALA A 128 -4.67 8.43 -4.73
N CYS A 129 -4.85 7.35 -3.95
CA CYS A 129 -3.90 6.94 -2.92
C CYS A 129 -2.52 6.61 -3.50
N ARG A 130 -2.49 5.99 -4.68
CA ARG A 130 -1.24 5.64 -5.35
C ARG A 130 -0.50 6.88 -5.85
N GLU A 131 -1.20 7.81 -6.49
CA GLU A 131 -0.59 9.06 -6.97
C GLU A 131 -0.08 9.90 -5.79
N GLU A 132 -0.86 10.05 -4.73
CA GLU A 132 -0.42 10.78 -3.53
C GLU A 132 0.87 10.22 -2.95
N LEU A 133 0.99 8.89 -2.81
CA LEU A 133 2.21 8.26 -2.30
C LEU A 133 3.43 8.55 -3.20
N TRP A 134 3.26 8.44 -4.52
CA TRP A 134 4.37 8.67 -5.45
C TRP A 134 4.77 10.15 -5.52
N ASN A 135 3.83 11.08 -5.41
CA ASN A 135 4.11 12.50 -5.32
C ASN A 135 4.93 12.85 -4.05
N ILE A 136 4.66 12.20 -2.93
CA ILE A 136 5.46 12.37 -1.71
C ILE A 136 6.89 11.85 -1.92
N ILE A 137 7.07 10.70 -2.57
CA ILE A 137 8.40 10.14 -2.86
C ILE A 137 9.16 11.05 -3.85
N GLU A 138 8.48 11.63 -4.83
CA GLU A 138 9.04 12.60 -5.77
C GLU A 138 9.53 13.86 -5.05
N ALA A 139 8.74 14.39 -4.12
CA ALA A 139 9.16 15.52 -3.31
C ALA A 139 10.41 15.21 -2.47
N ILE A 140 10.56 13.99 -1.96
CA ILE A 140 11.77 13.54 -1.25
C ILE A 140 12.96 13.47 -2.22
N ALA A 141 12.78 12.92 -3.42
CA ALA A 141 13.82 12.87 -4.44
C ALA A 141 14.28 14.27 -4.88
N GLN A 142 13.34 15.22 -5.00
CA GLN A 142 13.63 16.61 -5.29
C GLN A 142 14.42 17.27 -4.14
N GLN A 143 14.01 17.07 -2.89
CA GLN A 143 14.71 17.58 -1.71
C GLN A 143 16.11 16.97 -1.57
N ALA A 144 16.31 15.74 -2.00
CA ALA A 144 17.61 15.09 -2.05
C ALA A 144 18.55 15.70 -3.11
N GLY A 145 18.03 16.51 -4.05
CA GLY A 145 18.81 17.11 -5.13
C GLY A 145 19.00 16.18 -6.34
N ALA A 146 18.07 15.26 -6.59
CA ALA A 146 18.09 14.45 -7.81
C ALA A 146 18.04 15.34 -9.05
N ARG A 147 18.81 15.00 -10.11
CA ARG A 147 18.82 15.78 -11.36
C ARG A 147 17.47 15.80 -12.08
N ASP A 148 16.79 14.65 -12.10
CA ASP A 148 15.43 14.50 -12.63
C ASP A 148 14.60 13.63 -11.66
N PRO A 149 13.98 14.23 -10.63
CA PRO A 149 13.19 13.49 -9.64
C PRO A 149 11.95 12.83 -10.23
N VAL A 150 11.33 13.44 -11.26
CA VAL A 150 10.14 12.90 -11.95
C VAL A 150 10.51 11.60 -12.68
N GLU A 151 11.58 11.62 -13.49
CA GLU A 151 12.06 10.45 -14.22
C GLU A 151 12.51 9.35 -13.25
N LEU A 152 13.27 9.69 -12.20
CA LEU A 152 13.73 8.74 -11.19
C LEU A 152 12.56 8.00 -10.56
N VAL A 153 11.55 8.74 -10.09
CA VAL A 153 10.39 8.16 -9.40
C VAL A 153 9.52 7.35 -10.37
N ALA A 154 9.37 7.79 -11.62
CA ALA A 154 8.68 7.01 -12.65
C ALA A 154 9.38 5.65 -12.89
N HIS A 155 10.71 5.62 -12.97
CA HIS A 155 11.49 4.39 -13.12
C HIS A 155 11.36 3.47 -11.91
N ILE A 156 11.50 3.99 -10.67
CA ILE A 156 11.31 3.21 -9.44
C ILE A 156 9.88 2.64 -9.36
N ARG A 157 8.87 3.44 -9.74
CA ARG A 157 7.46 3.03 -9.80
C ARG A 157 7.24 1.87 -10.77
N MET A 158 7.83 1.93 -11.96
CA MET A 158 7.74 0.86 -12.96
C MET A 158 8.46 -0.41 -12.49
N LEU A 159 9.69 -0.28 -11.99
CA LEU A 159 10.46 -1.40 -11.44
C LEU A 159 9.74 -2.09 -10.29
N SER A 160 9.24 -1.32 -9.33
CA SER A 160 8.52 -1.88 -8.17
C SER A 160 7.26 -2.62 -8.59
N SER A 161 6.51 -2.08 -9.55
CA SER A 161 5.28 -2.71 -10.06
C SER A 161 5.58 -4.01 -10.79
N GLY A 162 6.63 -4.03 -11.63
CA GLY A 162 7.09 -5.23 -12.33
C GLY A 162 7.62 -6.29 -11.37
N ALA A 163 8.48 -5.90 -10.44
CA ALA A 163 9.06 -6.80 -9.46
C ALA A 163 7.98 -7.47 -8.58
N ILE A 164 6.99 -6.70 -8.12
CA ILE A 164 5.83 -7.20 -7.36
C ILE A 164 5.04 -8.23 -8.20
N MET A 165 4.76 -7.92 -9.46
CA MET A 165 3.99 -8.82 -10.35
C MET A 165 4.77 -10.10 -10.62
N ILE A 166 6.06 -10.02 -10.95
CA ILE A 166 6.91 -11.18 -11.21
C ILE A 166 7.04 -12.05 -9.95
N SER A 167 7.23 -11.43 -8.77
CA SER A 167 7.27 -12.15 -7.51
C SER A 167 5.99 -12.93 -7.25
N TYR A 168 4.84 -12.33 -7.54
CA TYR A 168 3.54 -12.97 -7.39
C TYR A 168 3.34 -14.13 -8.37
N MET A 169 3.68 -13.94 -9.64
CA MET A 169 3.50 -14.95 -10.69
C MET A 169 4.42 -16.16 -10.49
N ASN A 170 5.69 -15.91 -10.21
CA ASN A 170 6.71 -16.95 -10.13
C ASN A 170 6.86 -17.57 -8.74
N ARG A 171 6.17 -17.04 -7.73
CA ARG A 171 6.32 -17.42 -6.31
C ARG A 171 7.76 -17.32 -5.82
N THR A 172 8.54 -16.41 -6.40
CA THR A 172 9.94 -16.17 -6.09
C THR A 172 10.16 -14.68 -5.90
N SER A 173 10.75 -14.29 -4.77
CA SER A 173 11.00 -12.89 -4.46
C SER A 173 11.94 -12.25 -5.49
N GLN A 174 11.59 -11.07 -5.96
CA GLN A 174 12.43 -10.20 -6.79
C GLN A 174 13.04 -9.04 -5.98
N SER A 175 13.07 -9.15 -4.65
CA SER A 175 13.52 -8.08 -3.76
C SER A 175 14.95 -7.62 -4.04
N GLU A 176 15.89 -8.55 -4.20
CA GLU A 176 17.30 -8.24 -4.45
C GLU A 176 17.50 -7.59 -5.82
N SER A 177 16.87 -8.14 -6.88
CA SER A 177 16.94 -7.60 -8.23
C SER A 177 16.35 -6.18 -8.30
N PHE A 178 15.21 -5.98 -7.64
CA PHE A 178 14.59 -4.66 -7.52
C PHE A 178 15.50 -3.68 -6.79
N LEU A 179 16.03 -4.07 -5.62
CA LEU A 179 16.86 -3.22 -4.78
C LEU A 179 18.15 -2.80 -5.51
N GLY A 180 18.82 -3.76 -6.16
CA GLY A 180 20.02 -3.48 -6.94
C GLY A 180 19.77 -2.49 -8.08
N ALA A 181 18.71 -2.69 -8.87
CA ALA A 181 18.35 -1.78 -9.95
C ALA A 181 17.92 -0.39 -9.45
N ALA A 182 17.14 -0.33 -8.37
CA ALA A 182 16.70 0.95 -7.81
C ALA A 182 17.87 1.77 -7.23
N ARG A 183 18.85 1.13 -6.59
CA ARG A 183 20.07 1.81 -6.12
C ARG A 183 20.89 2.39 -7.26
N LEU A 184 21.09 1.65 -8.36
CA LEU A 184 21.76 2.16 -9.55
C LEU A 184 21.05 3.38 -10.14
N LEU A 185 19.72 3.38 -10.18
CA LEU A 185 18.94 4.55 -10.63
C LEU A 185 19.12 5.75 -9.71
N ILE A 186 19.12 5.53 -8.40
CA ILE A 186 19.37 6.59 -7.44
C ILE A 186 20.79 7.14 -7.60
N GLU A 187 21.82 6.30 -7.56
CA GLU A 187 23.22 6.70 -7.71
C GLU A 187 23.45 7.55 -8.98
N ARG A 188 22.87 7.15 -10.11
CA ARG A 188 22.96 7.88 -11.37
C ARG A 188 22.40 9.30 -11.31
N GLN A 189 21.47 9.58 -10.42
CA GLN A 189 20.88 10.92 -10.27
C GLN A 189 21.77 11.88 -9.49
N PHE A 190 22.74 11.37 -8.74
CA PHE A 190 23.63 12.17 -7.88
C PHE A 190 25.10 12.10 -8.31
N ALA A 191 25.44 11.33 -9.36
CA ALA A 191 26.74 11.33 -10.02
C ALA A 191 26.81 12.50 -11.03
#